data_518057f1c463749fab9ca7023acc9340
#
_entry.id   518057f1c463749fab9ca7023acc9340
#
_cell.length_a   1.000
_cell.length_b   1.000
_cell.length_c   1.000
_cell.angle_alpha   90.00
_cell.angle_beta   90.00
_cell.angle_gamma   90.00
#
_symmetry.space_group_name_H-M   'P 1'
#
loop_
_entity.id
_entity.type
_entity.pdbx_description
1 polymer ?
#
loop_
_entity_poly.entity_id
_entity_poly.type
_entity_poly.pdbx_seq_one_letter_code
_entity_poly.pdbx_strand_id
1 'polypeptide(L)'
;MENEVTKWNKIIYSIMNLPGIKVDRVAFLVEALRPHCTEPEIKKASLQRPIDVIPLKLINQLANECINEHTKKATIFSTVTGVPGGIAVFFAIPADLLQYFCQTLIIAQKLAYLYGYPDLCDQNGHLTESSYDVLTIFLGVMLGSSTANEAFKQ
;
A
#
# COMPACT_ATOMS: atom_id res chain seq x y z
N MET A 1 -15.84 -0.74 -24.91
CA MET A 1 -15.08 0.23 -24.10
C MET A 1 -14.76 -0.44 -22.77
N GLU A 2 -13.52 -0.75 -22.55
CA GLU A 2 -13.10 -1.27 -21.26
C GLU A 2 -13.27 -0.16 -20.20
N ASN A 3 -13.99 -0.45 -19.13
CA ASN A 3 -14.25 0.55 -18.08
C ASN A 3 -12.90 0.99 -17.48
N GLU A 4 -12.73 2.31 -17.21
CA GLU A 4 -11.50 2.85 -16.63
C GLU A 4 -11.10 2.14 -15.32
N VAL A 5 -12.08 1.78 -14.50
CA VAL A 5 -11.87 0.98 -13.28
C VAL A 5 -11.19 -0.36 -13.59
N THR A 6 -11.58 -1.03 -14.68
CA THR A 6 -10.96 -2.30 -15.09
C THR A 6 -9.49 -2.12 -15.49
N LYS A 7 -9.15 -1.00 -16.15
CA LYS A 7 -7.75 -0.69 -16.50
C LYS A 7 -6.90 -0.44 -15.25
N TRP A 8 -7.40 0.35 -14.31
CA TRP A 8 -6.72 0.60 -13.04
C TRP A 8 -6.50 -0.67 -12.23
N ASN A 9 -7.51 -1.53 -12.13
CA ASN A 9 -7.39 -2.81 -11.43
C ASN A 9 -6.32 -3.70 -12.06
N LYS A 10 -6.20 -3.73 -13.39
CA LYS A 10 -5.12 -4.46 -14.08
C LYS A 10 -3.74 -3.90 -13.76
N ILE A 11 -3.59 -2.58 -13.72
CA ILE A 11 -2.33 -1.92 -13.36
C ILE A 11 -1.96 -2.24 -11.92
N ILE A 12 -2.88 -2.06 -10.98
CA ILE A 12 -2.67 -2.37 -9.57
C ILE A 12 -2.31 -3.84 -9.39
N TYR A 13 -3.05 -4.75 -10.01
CA TYR A 13 -2.77 -6.19 -9.98
C TYR A 13 -1.35 -6.50 -10.47
N SER A 14 -0.97 -5.94 -11.60
CA SER A 14 0.34 -6.18 -12.20
C SER A 14 1.47 -5.66 -11.31
N ILE A 15 1.33 -4.47 -10.73
CA ILE A 15 2.32 -3.88 -9.82
C ILE A 15 2.38 -4.67 -8.51
N MET A 16 1.25 -5.04 -7.93
CA MET A 16 1.19 -5.79 -6.68
C MET A 16 1.81 -7.20 -6.78
N ASN A 17 1.94 -7.75 -7.97
CA ASN A 17 2.63 -9.01 -8.20
C ASN A 17 4.16 -8.86 -8.41
N LEU A 18 4.67 -7.63 -8.45
CA LEU A 18 6.12 -7.41 -8.47
C LEU A 18 6.75 -7.79 -7.11
N PRO A 19 7.97 -8.32 -7.12
CA PRO A 19 8.70 -8.62 -5.87
C PRO A 19 8.88 -7.37 -5.01
N GLY A 20 8.63 -7.49 -3.72
CA GLY A 20 8.86 -6.41 -2.75
C GLY A 20 7.77 -5.33 -2.67
N ILE A 21 6.67 -5.47 -3.41
CA ILE A 21 5.56 -4.50 -3.35
C ILE A 21 4.53 -4.86 -2.28
N LYS A 22 4.24 -6.15 -2.09
CA LYS A 22 3.32 -6.58 -1.03
C LYS A 22 3.95 -6.37 0.34
N VAL A 23 3.22 -5.70 1.22
CA VAL A 23 3.62 -5.45 2.60
C VAL A 23 2.95 -6.50 3.49
N ASP A 24 3.75 -7.28 4.21
CA ASP A 24 3.24 -8.15 5.28
C ASP A 24 2.75 -7.27 6.43
N ARG A 25 1.45 -7.33 6.71
CA ARG A 25 0.79 -6.49 7.72
C ARG A 25 1.37 -6.69 9.12
N VAL A 26 1.53 -7.94 9.53
CA VAL A 26 2.01 -8.27 10.88
C VAL A 26 3.47 -7.89 11.04
N ALA A 27 4.32 -8.26 10.10
CA ALA A 27 5.74 -7.92 10.12
C ALA A 27 5.95 -6.40 10.14
N PHE A 28 5.23 -5.67 9.33
CA PHE A 28 5.29 -4.20 9.29
C PHE A 28 4.85 -3.57 10.62
N LEU A 29 3.72 -3.99 11.19
CA LEU A 29 3.24 -3.43 12.46
C LEU A 29 4.19 -3.72 13.62
N VAL A 30 4.76 -4.92 13.67
CA VAL A 30 5.78 -5.28 14.66
C VAL A 30 7.01 -4.38 14.53
N GLU A 31 7.51 -4.20 13.32
CA GLU A 31 8.68 -3.34 13.06
C GLU A 31 8.42 -1.89 13.43
N ALA A 32 7.29 -1.33 12.99
CA ALA A 32 6.94 0.07 13.20
C ALA A 32 6.68 0.41 14.68
N LEU A 33 6.06 -0.51 15.43
CA LEU A 33 5.69 -0.28 16.83
C LEU A 33 6.80 -0.60 17.83
N ARG A 34 7.76 -1.45 17.47
CA ARG A 34 8.82 -1.93 18.36
C ARG A 34 9.59 -0.81 19.09
N PRO A 35 9.95 0.32 18.47
CA PRO A 35 10.65 1.39 19.17
C PRO A 35 9.81 2.14 20.22
N HIS A 36 8.48 2.00 20.17
CA HIS A 36 7.55 2.86 20.90
C HIS A 36 6.62 2.13 21.86
N CYS A 37 6.46 0.82 21.69
CA CYS A 37 5.44 0.03 22.38
C CYS A 37 6.03 -1.21 23.04
N THR A 38 5.33 -1.71 24.06
CA THR A 38 5.67 -2.99 24.71
C THR A 38 5.23 -4.18 23.85
N GLU A 39 5.86 -5.34 24.06
CA GLU A 39 5.51 -6.58 23.33
C GLU A 39 4.01 -6.96 23.44
N PRO A 40 3.33 -6.84 24.62
CA PRO A 40 1.89 -7.09 24.70
C PRO A 40 1.05 -6.13 23.85
N GLU A 41 1.41 -4.84 23.79
CA GLU A 41 0.74 -3.85 22.98
C GLU A 41 0.92 -4.12 21.49
N ILE A 42 2.14 -4.46 21.06
CA ILE A 42 2.46 -4.84 19.69
C ILE A 42 1.64 -6.05 19.26
N LYS A 43 1.64 -7.10 20.09
CA LYS A 43 0.85 -8.31 19.82
C LYS A 43 -0.63 -8.00 19.69
N LYS A 44 -1.18 -7.18 20.59
CA LYS A 44 -2.59 -6.77 20.53
C LYS A 44 -2.91 -5.96 19.29
N ALA A 45 -2.06 -4.99 18.94
CA ALA A 45 -2.21 -4.16 17.73
C ALA A 45 -2.11 -4.97 16.43
N SER A 46 -1.28 -6.03 16.42
CA SER A 46 -1.16 -6.91 15.25
C SER A 46 -2.38 -7.79 15.02
N LEU A 47 -3.06 -8.18 16.09
CA LEU A 47 -4.26 -9.03 16.05
C LEU A 47 -5.56 -8.24 15.90
N GLN A 48 -5.55 -6.97 16.24
CA GLN A 48 -6.71 -6.07 16.22
C GLN A 48 -6.43 -4.87 15.30
N ARG A 49 -7.25 -3.82 15.43
CA ARG A 49 -6.99 -2.56 14.75
C ARG A 49 -5.99 -1.74 15.58
N PRO A 50 -4.82 -1.35 15.03
CA PRO A 50 -3.84 -0.57 15.78
C PRO A 50 -4.42 0.70 16.42
N ILE A 51 -5.29 1.42 15.72
CA ILE A 51 -5.95 2.64 16.23
C ILE A 51 -6.81 2.43 17.48
N ASP A 52 -7.23 1.20 17.78
CA ASP A 52 -8.03 0.89 18.97
C ASP A 52 -7.13 0.56 20.20
N VAL A 53 -5.84 0.34 19.97
CA VAL A 53 -4.87 -0.06 20.99
C VAL A 53 -3.80 1.00 21.22
N ILE A 54 -3.38 1.66 20.16
CA ILE A 54 -2.26 2.60 20.12
C ILE A 54 -2.81 4.02 20.04
N PRO A 55 -2.28 4.98 20.80
CA PRO A 55 -2.74 6.36 20.73
C PRO A 55 -2.64 6.93 19.31
N LEU A 56 -3.69 7.60 18.84
CA LEU A 56 -3.77 8.17 17.49
C LEU A 56 -2.59 9.11 17.18
N LYS A 57 -2.07 9.81 18.19
CA LYS A 57 -0.89 10.66 18.03
C LYS A 57 0.33 9.86 17.56
N LEU A 58 0.56 8.67 18.12
CA LEU A 58 1.66 7.81 17.71
C LEU A 58 1.39 7.20 16.33
N ILE A 59 0.15 6.78 16.04
CA ILE A 59 -0.22 6.31 14.70
C ILE A 59 0.06 7.39 13.64
N ASN A 60 -0.33 8.63 13.87
CA ASN A 60 -0.06 9.74 12.96
C ASN A 60 1.44 10.03 12.80
N GLN A 61 2.21 9.92 13.88
CA GLN A 61 3.67 10.04 13.81
C GLN A 61 4.27 8.96 12.91
N LEU A 62 3.93 7.70 13.14
CA LEU A 62 4.42 6.57 12.34
C LEU A 62 3.99 6.67 10.86
N ALA A 63 2.78 7.16 10.60
CA ALA A 63 2.31 7.42 9.24
C ALA A 63 3.19 8.45 8.53
N ASN A 64 3.51 9.56 9.20
CA ASN A 64 4.41 10.59 8.67
C ASN A 64 5.83 10.06 8.46
N GLU A 65 6.34 9.25 9.37
CA GLU A 65 7.64 8.59 9.22
C GLU A 65 7.67 7.69 7.98
N CYS A 66 6.64 6.86 7.78
CA CYS A 66 6.51 6.03 6.57
C CYS A 66 6.55 6.85 5.28
N ILE A 67 5.80 7.96 5.22
CA ILE A 67 5.77 8.85 4.06
C ILE A 67 7.17 9.45 3.81
N ASN A 68 7.82 9.96 4.86
CA ASN A 68 9.12 10.61 4.76
C ASN A 68 10.24 9.64 4.36
N GLU A 69 10.23 8.41 4.88
CA GLU A 69 11.22 7.38 4.53
C GLU A 69 11.14 6.99 3.06
N HIS A 70 9.92 6.77 2.55
CA HIS A 70 9.73 6.40 1.16
C HIS A 70 10.04 7.54 0.18
N THR A 71 9.89 8.78 0.60
CA THR A 71 10.25 9.95 -0.20
C THR A 71 11.78 10.11 -0.32
N LYS A 72 12.54 9.64 0.68
CA LYS A 72 14.01 9.73 0.70
C LYS A 72 14.71 8.55 0.02
N LYS A 73 14.10 7.37 0.03
CA LYS A 73 14.65 6.18 -0.61
C LYS A 73 14.24 6.20 -2.08
N ALA A 74 15.08 6.78 -2.95
CA ALA A 74 15.04 6.48 -4.38
C ALA A 74 15.38 4.99 -4.52
N THR A 75 14.37 4.13 -4.44
CA THR A 75 14.54 2.70 -4.65
C THR A 75 14.83 2.49 -6.12
N ILE A 76 16.09 2.21 -6.43
CA ILE A 76 16.52 1.81 -7.75
C ILE A 76 15.86 0.46 -8.01
N PHE A 77 14.74 0.45 -8.73
CA PHE A 77 14.22 -0.74 -9.36
C PHE A 77 15.11 -1.10 -10.56
N SER A 78 16.37 -1.43 -10.27
CA SER A 78 17.23 -2.07 -11.22
C SER A 78 16.86 -3.55 -11.26
N THR A 79 16.20 -3.94 -12.31
CA THR A 79 15.85 -5.31 -12.71
C THR A 79 14.38 -5.69 -12.56
N VAL A 80 13.56 -5.13 -13.46
CA VAL A 80 12.32 -5.80 -13.87
C VAL A 80 12.67 -6.84 -14.95
N THR A 81 13.64 -7.69 -14.70
CA THR A 81 13.96 -8.83 -15.57
C THR A 81 13.41 -10.08 -14.92
N GLY A 82 12.31 -10.58 -15.42
CA GLY A 82 11.84 -11.91 -15.09
C GLY A 82 10.43 -12.04 -14.52
N VAL A 83 9.52 -11.09 -14.76
CA VAL A 83 8.11 -11.27 -14.39
C VAL A 83 7.36 -11.91 -15.55
N PRO A 84 6.96 -13.20 -15.44
CA PRO A 84 6.16 -13.84 -16.48
C PRO A 84 4.75 -13.22 -16.52
N GLY A 85 4.26 -12.85 -17.69
CA GLY A 85 2.84 -12.56 -17.94
C GLY A 85 2.34 -11.13 -17.70
N GLY A 86 3.13 -10.22 -17.07
CA GLY A 86 2.72 -8.85 -16.78
C GLY A 86 3.42 -7.76 -17.60
N ILE A 87 4.38 -8.14 -18.42
CA ILE A 87 5.34 -7.23 -19.06
C ILE A 87 4.67 -6.23 -20.03
N ALA A 88 3.62 -6.64 -20.72
CA ALA A 88 2.96 -5.79 -21.72
C ALA A 88 2.35 -4.51 -21.11
N VAL A 89 1.89 -4.55 -19.86
CA VAL A 89 1.32 -3.38 -19.17
C VAL A 89 2.43 -2.39 -18.81
N PHE A 90 3.64 -2.88 -18.48
CA PHE A 90 4.76 -2.01 -18.07
C PHE A 90 5.43 -1.30 -19.25
N PHE A 91 5.37 -1.85 -20.46
CA PHE A 91 5.89 -1.15 -21.66
C PHE A 91 5.10 0.11 -22.03
N ALA A 92 3.87 0.23 -21.57
CA ALA A 92 3.03 1.40 -21.79
C ALA A 92 3.22 2.50 -20.73
N ILE A 93 3.93 2.21 -19.63
CA ILE A 93 4.14 3.14 -18.50
C ILE A 93 5.61 3.55 -18.46
N PRO A 94 5.96 4.84 -18.46
CA PRO A 94 7.32 5.30 -18.25
C PRO A 94 7.91 4.76 -16.93
N ALA A 95 9.20 4.41 -16.92
CA ALA A 95 9.86 3.81 -15.76
C ALA A 95 9.74 4.65 -14.48
N ASP A 96 9.86 5.97 -14.59
CA ASP A 96 9.72 6.89 -13.46
C ASP A 96 8.30 6.87 -12.88
N LEU A 97 7.30 6.79 -13.74
CA LEU A 97 5.90 6.71 -13.33
C LEU A 97 5.59 5.36 -12.68
N LEU A 98 6.14 4.26 -13.22
CA LEU A 98 6.03 2.93 -12.63
C LEU A 98 6.65 2.89 -11.22
N GLN A 99 7.85 3.46 -11.06
CA GLN A 99 8.51 3.59 -9.75
C GLN A 99 7.64 4.38 -8.77
N TYR A 100 7.05 5.48 -9.22
CA TYR A 100 6.14 6.28 -8.41
C TYR A 100 4.92 5.48 -7.97
N PHE A 101 4.29 4.73 -8.86
CA PHE A 101 3.15 3.85 -8.50
C PHE A 101 3.54 2.75 -7.51
N CYS A 102 4.70 2.13 -7.69
CA CYS A 102 5.19 1.11 -6.75
C CYS A 102 5.36 1.69 -5.34
N GLN A 103 6.03 2.83 -5.22
CA GLN A 103 6.21 3.51 -3.93
C GLN A 103 4.88 3.93 -3.31
N THR A 104 3.99 4.47 -4.11
CA THR A 104 2.65 4.88 -3.69
C THR A 104 1.85 3.69 -3.13
N LEU A 105 1.88 2.54 -3.80
CA LEU A 105 1.18 1.34 -3.34
C LEU A 105 1.77 0.76 -2.06
N ILE A 106 3.10 0.80 -1.88
CA ILE A 106 3.74 0.38 -0.64
C ILE A 106 3.31 1.29 0.51
N ILE A 107 3.37 2.61 0.32
CA ILE A 107 2.93 3.59 1.33
C ILE A 107 1.45 3.39 1.66
N ALA A 108 0.59 3.26 0.66
CA ALA A 108 -0.85 3.07 0.83
C ALA A 108 -1.16 1.83 1.69
N GLN A 109 -0.50 0.71 1.47
CA GLN A 109 -0.63 -0.50 2.30
C GLN A 109 -0.22 -0.23 3.75
N LYS A 110 0.95 0.37 3.97
CA LYS A 110 1.45 0.69 5.31
C LYS A 110 0.51 1.62 6.07
N LEU A 111 0.02 2.68 5.42
CA LEU A 111 -0.95 3.60 6.02
C LEU A 111 -2.27 2.89 6.33
N ALA A 112 -2.79 2.08 5.40
CA ALA A 112 -3.99 1.30 5.64
C ALA A 112 -3.85 0.43 6.88
N TYR A 113 -2.74 -0.27 7.05
CA TYR A 113 -2.50 -1.13 8.21
C TYR A 113 -2.38 -0.36 9.53
N LEU A 114 -1.70 0.78 9.55
CA LEU A 114 -1.63 1.65 10.74
C LEU A 114 -3.01 2.14 11.18
N TYR A 115 -3.86 2.53 10.24
CA TYR A 115 -5.21 3.01 10.52
C TYR A 115 -6.26 1.91 10.69
N GLY A 116 -5.84 0.65 10.72
CA GLY A 116 -6.67 -0.46 11.16
C GLY A 116 -7.39 -1.23 10.07
N TYR A 117 -7.00 -1.05 8.81
CA TYR A 117 -7.48 -1.92 7.75
C TYR A 117 -6.99 -3.36 7.96
N PRO A 118 -7.82 -4.35 7.63
CA PRO A 118 -7.39 -5.75 7.63
C PRO A 118 -6.30 -5.99 6.59
N ASP A 119 -5.77 -7.21 6.56
CA ASP A 119 -4.84 -7.60 5.51
C ASP A 119 -5.50 -7.42 4.14
N LEU A 120 -4.79 -6.74 3.24
CA LEU A 120 -5.28 -6.46 1.89
C LEU A 120 -5.19 -7.68 0.97
N CYS A 121 -4.43 -8.69 1.38
CA CYS A 121 -4.30 -9.96 0.67
C CYS A 121 -5.03 -11.07 1.42
N ASP A 122 -5.56 -12.04 0.65
CA ASP A 122 -6.10 -13.28 1.19
C ASP A 122 -4.97 -14.24 1.63
N GLN A 123 -5.35 -15.42 2.12
CA GLN A 123 -4.40 -16.45 2.57
C GLN A 123 -3.48 -16.96 1.46
N ASN A 124 -3.86 -16.77 0.20
CA ASN A 124 -3.07 -17.15 -0.98
C ASN A 124 -2.17 -16.00 -1.48
N GLY A 125 -2.21 -14.85 -0.81
CA GLY A 125 -1.47 -13.65 -1.20
C GLY A 125 -2.08 -12.89 -2.38
N HIS A 126 -3.35 -13.12 -2.72
CA HIS A 126 -4.07 -12.35 -3.72
C HIS A 126 -4.81 -11.18 -3.08
N LEU A 127 -4.86 -10.04 -3.76
CA LEU A 127 -5.68 -8.91 -3.34
C LEU A 127 -7.17 -9.32 -3.32
N THR A 128 -7.86 -8.95 -2.26
CA THR A 128 -9.32 -9.08 -2.19
C THR A 128 -10.00 -8.03 -3.06
N GLU A 129 -11.25 -8.25 -3.46
CA GLU A 129 -12.00 -7.28 -4.27
C GLU A 129 -12.10 -5.91 -3.59
N SER A 130 -12.40 -5.89 -2.29
CA SER A 130 -12.43 -4.66 -1.50
C SER A 130 -11.07 -3.96 -1.41
N SER A 131 -9.97 -4.69 -1.49
CA SER A 131 -8.62 -4.13 -1.47
C SER A 131 -8.29 -3.37 -2.75
N TYR A 132 -8.78 -3.84 -3.90
CA TYR A 132 -8.66 -3.09 -5.15
C TYR A 132 -9.33 -1.72 -5.06
N ASP A 133 -10.53 -1.65 -4.51
CA ASP A 133 -11.26 -0.40 -4.35
C ASP A 133 -10.49 0.57 -3.44
N VAL A 134 -10.02 0.09 -2.29
CA VAL A 134 -9.22 0.89 -1.35
C VAL A 134 -7.94 1.42 -2.01
N LEU A 135 -7.17 0.56 -2.66
CA LEU A 135 -5.92 0.96 -3.31
C LEU A 135 -6.17 1.89 -4.50
N THR A 136 -7.25 1.69 -5.26
CA THR A 136 -7.65 2.57 -6.37
C THR A 136 -8.00 3.96 -5.85
N ILE A 137 -8.74 4.05 -4.75
CA ILE A 137 -9.07 5.33 -4.12
C ILE A 137 -7.80 6.03 -3.62
N PHE A 138 -6.91 5.34 -2.91
CA PHE A 138 -5.66 5.92 -2.44
C PHE A 138 -4.78 6.43 -3.59
N LEU A 139 -4.61 5.64 -4.64
CA LEU A 139 -3.90 6.07 -5.85
C LEU A 139 -4.55 7.31 -6.48
N GLY A 140 -5.86 7.29 -6.61
CA GLY A 140 -6.61 8.41 -7.18
C GLY A 140 -6.43 9.71 -6.38
N VAL A 141 -6.46 9.64 -5.04
CA VAL A 141 -6.19 10.80 -4.17
C VAL A 141 -4.75 11.29 -4.33
N MET A 142 -3.79 10.39 -4.32
CA MET A 142 -2.36 10.75 -4.43
C MET A 142 -2.01 11.31 -5.81
N LEU A 143 -2.76 10.92 -6.86
CA LEU A 143 -2.66 11.49 -8.19
C LEU A 143 -3.48 12.78 -8.39
N GLY A 144 -4.16 13.25 -7.34
CA GLY A 144 -4.96 14.48 -7.37
C GLY A 144 -6.31 14.34 -8.08
N SER A 145 -6.85 13.13 -8.20
CA SER A 145 -8.18 12.91 -8.78
C SER A 145 -9.29 13.51 -7.91
N SER A 146 -10.08 14.41 -8.46
CA SER A 146 -11.24 15.01 -7.76
C SER A 146 -12.26 13.96 -7.36
N THR A 147 -12.54 13.00 -8.23
CA THR A 147 -13.50 11.91 -8.00
C THR A 147 -13.07 11.02 -6.82
N ALA A 148 -11.78 10.70 -6.73
CA ALA A 148 -11.26 9.92 -5.62
C ALA A 148 -11.30 10.72 -4.30
N ASN A 149 -11.05 12.02 -4.33
CA ASN A 149 -11.19 12.90 -3.16
C ASN A 149 -12.63 12.98 -2.64
N GLU A 150 -13.63 12.93 -3.53
CA GLU A 150 -15.04 12.89 -3.14
C GLU A 150 -15.42 11.55 -2.51
N ALA A 151 -14.91 10.43 -3.00
CA ALA A 151 -15.15 9.11 -2.43
C ALA A 151 -14.63 8.98 -0.98
N PHE A 152 -13.58 9.73 -0.62
CA PHE A 152 -13.05 9.76 0.76
C PHE A 152 -13.93 10.52 1.75
N LYS A 153 -14.85 11.38 1.28
CA LYS A 153 -15.71 12.20 2.15
C LYS A 153 -17.01 11.51 2.53
N GLN A 154 -17.30 10.35 1.98
CA GLN A 154 -18.47 9.52 2.32
C GLN A 154 -18.11 8.48 3.38
#